data_3432554ccc411b8c31e8cb136b7ed6c1
#
_entry.id   3432554ccc411b8c31e8cb136b7ed6c1
#
_cell.length_a   1.000
_cell.length_b   1.000
_cell.length_c   1.000
_cell.angle_alpha   90.00
_cell.angle_beta   90.00
_cell.angle_gamma   90.00
#
_symmetry.space_group_name_H-M   'P 1'
#
loop_
_entity.id
_entity.type
_entity.pdbx_description
1 polymer ?
#
loop_
_entity_poly.entity_id
_entity_poly.type
_entity_poly.pdbx_seq_one_letter_code
_entity_poly.pdbx_strand_id
1 'polypeptide(L)' 'MKIEFSTEDAAFRDEYADEATNKFYTRDECVRILKRIVVDMEYGADHGPIMDTNGNKIGSWEI' A
#
# COMPACT_ATOMS: atom_id res chain seq x y z
N MET A 1 1.34 -8.15 -15.22
CA MET A 1 1.25 -7.94 -13.76
C MET A 1 0.32 -6.77 -13.47
N LYS A 2 -0.55 -6.91 -12.50
CA LYS A 2 -1.46 -5.82 -12.11
C LYS A 2 -1.39 -5.61 -10.61
N ILE A 3 -1.23 -4.35 -10.20
CA ILE A 3 -1.25 -3.93 -8.80
C ILE A 3 -2.23 -2.77 -8.71
N GLU A 4 -3.25 -2.89 -7.87
CA GLU A 4 -4.28 -1.88 -7.74
C GLU A 4 -4.72 -1.75 -6.29
N PHE A 5 -4.66 -0.55 -5.74
CA PHE A 5 -5.12 -0.25 -4.39
C PHE A 5 -5.47 1.23 -4.24
N SER A 6 -6.32 1.52 -3.25
CA SER A 6 -6.72 2.89 -2.94
C SER A 6 -5.74 3.54 -1.96
N THR A 7 -5.41 4.80 -2.17
CA THR A 7 -4.56 5.60 -1.28
C THR A 7 -5.36 6.64 -0.49
N GLU A 8 -6.67 6.52 -0.46
CA GLU A 8 -7.55 7.54 0.13
C GLU A 8 -7.94 7.30 1.58
N ASP A 9 -7.49 6.17 2.16
CA ASP A 9 -7.86 5.86 3.51
C ASP A 9 -6.92 6.51 4.54
N ALA A 10 -7.30 6.45 5.84
CA ALA A 10 -6.59 7.14 6.91
C ALA A 10 -5.13 6.68 7.08
N ALA A 11 -4.76 5.50 6.62
CA ALA A 11 -3.37 5.01 6.66
C ALA A 11 -2.43 5.79 5.72
N PHE A 12 -2.98 6.53 4.76
CA PHE A 12 -2.23 7.30 3.77
C PHE A 12 -2.24 8.82 4.05
N ARG A 13 -3.03 9.26 5.01
CA ARG A 13 -3.22 10.68 5.30
C ARG A 13 -3.27 10.96 6.78
N ASP A 14 -2.75 12.12 7.15
CA ASP A 14 -2.95 12.74 8.45
C ASP A 14 -3.74 14.02 8.22
N GLU A 15 -4.96 14.12 8.76
CA GLU A 15 -5.83 15.29 8.60
C GLU A 15 -5.26 16.56 9.24
N TYR A 16 -4.31 16.41 10.16
CA TYR A 16 -3.65 17.53 10.84
C TYR A 16 -2.34 17.95 10.18
N ALA A 17 -1.89 17.21 9.18
CA ALA A 17 -0.67 17.51 8.45
C ALA A 17 -0.97 18.36 7.20
N ASP A 18 0.03 19.10 6.73
CA ASP A 18 -0.08 19.83 5.47
C ASP A 18 -0.02 18.88 4.26
N GLU A 19 -0.25 19.41 3.07
CA GLU A 19 -0.30 18.63 1.84
C GLU A 19 1.06 18.00 1.51
N ALA A 20 2.16 18.69 1.77
CA ALA A 20 3.50 18.16 1.51
C ALA A 20 3.80 16.96 2.41
N THR A 21 3.44 17.04 3.69
CA THR A 21 3.58 15.94 4.65
C THR A 21 2.71 14.75 4.25
N ASN A 22 1.47 14.99 3.80
CA ASN A 22 0.58 13.94 3.32
C ASN A 22 1.13 13.23 2.07
N LYS A 23 1.78 13.93 1.15
CA LYS A 23 2.44 13.32 -0.01
C LYS A 23 3.58 12.40 0.43
N PHE A 24 4.36 12.81 1.41
CA PHE A 24 5.40 11.96 2.00
C PHE A 24 4.82 10.70 2.62
N TYR A 25 3.75 10.87 3.39
CA TYR A 25 3.08 9.77 4.08
C TYR A 25 2.53 8.75 3.08
N THR A 26 1.87 9.24 2.03
CA THR A 26 1.33 8.40 0.95
C THR A 26 2.45 7.63 0.25
N ARG A 27 3.56 8.29 -0.07
CA ARG A 27 4.70 7.67 -0.72
C ARG A 27 5.31 6.56 0.12
N ASP A 28 5.53 6.83 1.40
CA ASP A 28 6.10 5.84 2.33
C ASP A 28 5.22 4.60 2.43
N GLU A 29 3.91 4.79 2.52
CA GLU A 29 2.97 3.69 2.60
C GLU A 29 2.95 2.87 1.29
N CYS A 30 3.01 3.53 0.14
CA CYS A 30 3.12 2.85 -1.15
C CYS A 30 4.42 2.02 -1.25
N VAL A 31 5.53 2.57 -0.78
CA VAL A 31 6.81 1.85 -0.76
C VAL A 31 6.70 0.61 0.13
N ARG A 32 6.11 0.73 1.30
CA ARG A 32 5.90 -0.41 2.21
C ARG A 32 5.08 -1.51 1.53
N ILE A 33 3.98 -1.14 0.88
CA ILE A 33 3.10 -2.07 0.18
C ILE A 33 3.85 -2.79 -0.95
N LEU A 34 4.59 -2.05 -1.77
CA LEU A 34 5.34 -2.63 -2.89
C LEU A 34 6.45 -3.57 -2.40
N LYS A 35 7.13 -3.21 -1.33
CA LYS A 35 8.14 -4.09 -0.71
C LYS A 35 7.52 -5.38 -0.19
N ARG A 36 6.32 -5.30 0.38
CA ARG A 36 5.59 -6.49 0.86
C ARG A 36 5.23 -7.41 -0.30
N ILE A 37 4.79 -6.85 -1.42
CA ILE A 37 4.49 -7.64 -2.62
C ILE A 37 5.74 -8.36 -3.10
N VAL A 38 6.88 -7.68 -3.14
CA VAL A 38 8.16 -8.30 -3.52
C VAL A 38 8.49 -9.48 -2.62
N VAL A 39 8.35 -9.33 -1.31
CA VAL A 39 8.60 -10.43 -0.36
C VAL A 39 7.67 -11.60 -0.62
N ASP A 40 6.38 -11.34 -0.81
CA ASP A 40 5.40 -12.39 -1.10
C ASP A 40 5.74 -13.15 -2.38
N MET A 41 6.15 -12.44 -3.43
CA MET A 41 6.59 -13.05 -4.69
C MET A 41 7.85 -13.89 -4.51
N GLU A 42 8.80 -13.46 -3.70
CA GLU A 42 10.01 -14.21 -3.39
C GLU A 42 9.70 -15.55 -2.71
N TYR A 43 8.59 -15.60 -1.95
CA TYR A 43 8.11 -16.83 -1.32
C TYR A 43 7.16 -17.65 -2.21
N GLY A 44 7.01 -17.25 -3.47
CA GLY A 44 6.26 -18.04 -4.46
C GLY A 44 4.82 -17.61 -4.71
N ALA A 45 4.37 -16.49 -4.14
CA ALA A 45 3.03 -15.98 -4.41
C ALA A 45 2.96 -15.35 -5.81
N ASP A 46 1.84 -15.52 -6.49
CA ASP A 46 1.57 -14.93 -7.81
C ASP A 46 0.35 -13.99 -7.78
N HIS A 47 -0.31 -13.88 -6.65
CA HIS A 47 -1.42 -12.95 -6.39
C HIS A 47 -1.61 -12.80 -4.88
N GLY A 48 -2.33 -11.77 -4.48
CA GLY A 48 -2.66 -11.59 -3.07
C GLY A 48 -3.41 -10.30 -2.78
N PRO A 49 -3.93 -10.17 -1.56
CA PRO A 49 -4.56 -8.93 -1.11
C PRO A 49 -3.50 -7.88 -0.78
N ILE A 50 -3.90 -6.62 -0.84
CA ILE A 50 -3.11 -5.49 -0.36
C ILE A 50 -3.81 -4.93 0.88
N MET A 51 -3.06 -4.87 1.98
CA MET A 51 -3.58 -4.41 3.27
C MET A 51 -2.91 -3.11 3.66
N ASP A 52 -3.68 -2.20 4.28
CA ASP A 52 -3.10 -1.01 4.89
C ASP A 52 -2.48 -1.34 6.27
N THR A 53 -1.87 -0.34 6.92
CA THR A 53 -1.28 -0.52 8.24
C THR A 53 -2.29 -0.83 9.34
N ASN A 54 -3.56 -0.54 9.09
CA ASN A 54 -4.66 -0.82 10.02
C ASN A 54 -5.28 -2.20 9.82
N GLY A 55 -4.77 -2.98 8.86
CA GLY A 55 -5.27 -4.31 8.56
C GLY A 55 -6.51 -4.36 7.67
N ASN A 56 -6.85 -3.25 7.00
CA ASN A 56 -7.96 -3.20 6.06
C ASN A 56 -7.49 -3.57 4.66
N LYS A 57 -8.27 -4.37 3.96
CA LYS A 57 -7.99 -4.67 2.56
C LYS A 57 -8.31 -3.46 1.69
N ILE A 58 -7.33 -2.95 0.97
CA ILE A 58 -7.46 -1.76 0.13
C ILE A 58 -7.24 -2.05 -1.36
N GLY A 59 -6.90 -3.27 -1.71
CA GLY A 59 -6.70 -3.65 -3.11
C GLY A 59 -6.16 -5.07 -3.25
N SER A 60 -5.60 -5.35 -4.41
CA SER A 60 -5.03 -6.66 -4.72
C SER A 60 -3.95 -6.55 -5.79
N TRP A 61 -3.17 -7.61 -5.93
CA TRP A 61 -2.17 -7.71 -6.98
C TRP A 61 -2.15 -9.12 -7.58
N GLU A 62 -1.73 -9.21 -8.84
CA GLU A 62 -1.56 -10.48 -9.56
C GLU A 62 -0.51 -10.34 -10.67
N ILE A 63 0.12 -11.44 -10.99
CA ILE A 63 1.05 -11.49 -12.12
C ILE A 63 0.31 -11.53 -13.45
#